data_0cd43027405664941be046ba2d4b7db7
#
_entry.id   0cd43027405664941be046ba2d4b7db7
#
_cell.length_a   1.000
_cell.length_b   1.000
_cell.length_c   1.000
_cell.angle_alpha   90.00
_cell.angle_beta   90.00
_cell.angle_gamma   90.00
#
_symmetry.space_group_name_H-M   'P 1'
#
loop_
_entity.id
_entity.type
_entity.pdbx_description
1 polymer ?
#
loop_
_entity_poly.entity_id
_entity_poly.type
_entity_poly.pdbx_seq_one_letter_code
_entity_poly.pdbx_strand_id
1 'polypeptide(L)'
;GRSLIRRRQYTILLKAGGKLRLLIALLIFSVIIIIHEFGHFLFAKMNGITVVEFSLGMGPRLLSHEWGGTRYSLKLFPIGGSCAMAGEDMEDNSPGTFNSASVWSRISVVAAGPIFNFILAFVLSIFIIGTIGYDEPIIRGVMDGYPAQEAGLQAGDRIIRMNGKKIMFYREISNYGMFHS
;
A
#
# COMPACT_ATOMS: atom_id res chain seq x y z
N GLY A 1 7.76 -9.08 45.29
CA GLY A 1 7.34 -7.76 44.76
C GLY A 1 7.98 -7.36 43.43
N ARG A 2 9.28 -7.59 43.20
CA ARG A 2 10.02 -7.18 42.00
C ARG A 2 9.59 -7.89 40.70
N SER A 3 9.17 -9.14 40.76
CA SER A 3 8.72 -9.91 39.58
C SER A 3 7.37 -9.47 39.04
N LEU A 4 6.45 -9.05 39.91
CA LEU A 4 5.12 -8.57 39.56
C LEU A 4 5.21 -7.16 38.89
N ILE A 5 6.11 -6.31 39.39
CA ILE A 5 6.33 -4.98 38.80
C ILE A 5 6.93 -5.09 37.41
N ARG A 6 7.89 -5.99 37.18
CA ARG A 6 8.44 -6.25 35.82
C ARG A 6 7.37 -6.77 34.87
N ARG A 7 6.57 -7.75 35.25
CA ARG A 7 5.47 -8.26 34.40
C ARG A 7 4.49 -7.16 34.02
N ARG A 8 4.13 -6.29 34.96
CA ARG A 8 3.21 -5.16 34.69
C ARG A 8 3.81 -4.14 33.71
N GLN A 9 5.09 -3.84 33.83
CA GLN A 9 5.80 -2.96 32.88
C GLN A 9 5.86 -3.55 31.46
N TYR A 10 6.20 -4.84 31.33
CA TYR A 10 6.19 -5.51 30.01
C TYR A 10 4.80 -5.53 29.39
N THR A 11 3.74 -5.76 30.17
CA THR A 11 2.37 -5.75 29.67
C THR A 11 1.94 -4.36 29.20
N ILE A 12 2.35 -3.29 29.90
CA ILE A 12 2.06 -1.90 29.49
C ILE A 12 2.83 -1.55 28.20
N LEU A 13 4.09 -1.91 28.08
CA LEU A 13 4.91 -1.68 26.88
C LEU A 13 4.39 -2.46 25.67
N LEU A 14 3.95 -3.71 25.84
CA LEU A 14 3.34 -4.50 24.80
C LEU A 14 1.99 -3.91 24.34
N LYS A 15 1.15 -3.44 25.27
CA LYS A 15 -0.12 -2.77 24.96
C LYS A 15 0.10 -1.41 24.27
N ALA A 16 1.08 -0.63 24.70
CA ALA A 16 1.45 0.63 24.06
C ALA A 16 1.99 0.42 22.65
N GLY A 17 2.84 -0.59 22.45
CA GLY A 17 3.34 -0.98 21.13
C GLY A 17 2.24 -1.47 20.20
N GLY A 18 1.22 -2.17 20.71
CA GLY A 18 0.06 -2.60 19.95
C GLY A 18 -0.78 -1.42 19.44
N LYS A 19 -1.04 -0.45 20.30
CA LYS A 19 -1.80 0.78 19.92
C LYS A 19 -1.07 1.61 18.87
N LEU A 20 0.25 1.79 19.01
CA LEU A 20 1.06 2.50 18.05
C LEU A 20 1.08 1.80 16.68
N ARG A 21 1.23 0.48 16.66
CA ARG A 21 1.18 -0.33 15.42
C ARG A 21 -0.18 -0.21 14.73
N LEU A 22 -1.28 -0.26 15.49
CA LEU A 22 -2.62 -0.06 14.96
C LEU A 22 -2.78 1.34 14.36
N LEU A 23 -2.30 2.39 15.05
CA LEU A 23 -2.36 3.76 14.56
C LEU A 23 -1.57 3.92 13.24
N ILE A 24 -0.36 3.36 13.18
CA ILE A 24 0.46 3.37 11.95
C ILE A 24 -0.25 2.62 10.82
N ALA A 25 -0.83 1.45 11.09
CA ALA A 25 -1.58 0.69 10.09
C ALA A 25 -2.79 1.47 9.56
N LEU A 26 -3.54 2.15 10.43
CA LEU A 26 -4.66 3.00 10.03
C LEU A 26 -4.22 4.21 9.20
N LEU A 27 -3.09 4.83 9.54
CA LEU A 27 -2.52 5.93 8.76
C LEU A 27 -2.09 5.46 7.36
N ILE A 28 -1.38 4.33 7.26
CA ILE A 28 -0.99 3.75 5.96
C ILE A 28 -2.23 3.44 5.13
N PHE A 29 -3.23 2.80 5.73
CA PHE A 29 -4.50 2.48 5.06
C PHE A 29 -5.21 3.74 4.57
N SER A 30 -5.22 4.81 5.37
CA SER A 30 -5.81 6.10 4.98
C SER A 30 -5.09 6.71 3.78
N VAL A 31 -3.76 6.67 3.75
CA VAL A 31 -2.97 7.16 2.60
C VAL A 31 -3.30 6.38 1.33
N ILE A 32 -3.41 5.05 1.42
CA ILE A 32 -3.78 4.20 0.28
C ILE A 32 -5.17 4.58 -0.26
N ILE A 33 -6.16 4.78 0.62
CA ILE A 33 -7.51 5.18 0.20
C ILE A 33 -7.48 6.59 -0.41
N ILE A 34 -6.81 7.54 0.20
CA ILE A 34 -6.75 8.92 -0.31
C ILE A 34 -6.13 8.95 -1.72
N ILE A 35 -5.08 8.20 -1.97
CA ILE A 35 -4.44 8.10 -3.29
C ILE A 35 -5.38 7.43 -4.30
N HIS A 36 -6.12 6.41 -3.88
CA HIS A 36 -7.16 5.77 -4.68
C HIS A 36 -8.25 6.77 -5.10
N GLU A 37 -8.84 7.48 -4.13
CA GLU A 37 -9.86 8.50 -4.37
C GLU A 37 -9.33 9.67 -5.21
N PHE A 38 -8.06 10.03 -5.04
CA PHE A 38 -7.41 11.04 -5.86
C PHE A 38 -7.31 10.62 -7.32
N GLY A 39 -7.11 9.32 -7.61
CA GLY A 39 -7.18 8.77 -8.96
C GLY A 39 -8.55 9.02 -9.60
N HIS A 40 -9.63 8.68 -8.92
CA HIS A 40 -11.01 8.95 -9.38
C HIS A 40 -11.24 10.45 -9.59
N PHE A 41 -10.86 11.26 -8.62
CA PHE A 41 -10.98 12.72 -8.68
C PHE A 41 -10.31 13.31 -9.92
N LEU A 42 -9.05 12.96 -10.16
CA LEU A 42 -8.27 13.49 -11.26
C LEU A 42 -8.88 13.12 -12.62
N PHE A 43 -9.24 11.85 -12.80
CA PHE A 43 -9.82 11.36 -14.04
C PHE A 43 -11.25 11.86 -14.27
N ALA A 44 -12.05 12.02 -13.20
CA ALA A 44 -13.36 12.66 -13.31
C ALA A 44 -13.24 14.09 -13.84
N LYS A 45 -12.34 14.90 -13.25
CA LYS A 45 -12.07 16.28 -13.70
C LYS A 45 -11.57 16.33 -15.15
N MET A 46 -10.65 15.45 -15.54
CA MET A 46 -10.13 15.37 -16.90
C MET A 46 -11.19 15.01 -17.93
N ASN A 47 -12.20 14.23 -17.57
CA ASN A 47 -13.31 13.82 -18.42
C ASN A 47 -14.53 14.78 -18.34
N GLY A 48 -14.40 15.93 -17.66
CA GLY A 48 -15.48 16.91 -17.53
C GLY A 48 -16.62 16.47 -16.62
N ILE A 49 -16.41 15.44 -15.79
CA ILE A 49 -17.38 14.96 -14.79
C ILE A 49 -17.28 15.85 -13.55
N THR A 50 -18.42 16.35 -13.09
CA THR A 50 -18.51 17.20 -11.90
C THR A 50 -18.25 16.39 -10.65
N VAL A 51 -17.16 16.72 -9.93
CA VAL A 51 -16.90 16.19 -8.60
C VAL A 51 -17.55 17.12 -7.57
N VAL A 52 -18.57 16.60 -6.89
CA VAL A 52 -19.35 17.35 -5.90
C VAL A 52 -18.56 17.55 -4.61
N GLU A 53 -17.94 16.47 -4.12
CA GLU A 53 -17.13 16.52 -2.89
C GLU A 53 -15.90 15.60 -3.03
N PHE A 54 -14.75 16.13 -2.63
CA PHE A 54 -13.55 15.35 -2.35
C PHE A 54 -13.23 15.45 -0.86
N SER A 55 -13.27 14.35 -0.12
CA SER A 55 -13.10 14.39 1.32
C SER A 55 -11.94 13.55 1.81
N LEU A 56 -11.25 14.09 2.84
CA LEU A 56 -10.28 13.36 3.64
C LEU A 56 -10.98 12.92 4.93
N GLY A 57 -10.92 11.58 5.19
CA GLY A 57 -11.56 10.99 6.34
C GLY A 57 -13.03 10.66 6.14
N MET A 58 -13.66 10.17 7.18
CA MET A 58 -15.06 9.74 7.24
C MET A 58 -15.83 10.41 8.39
N GLY A 59 -17.17 10.33 8.36
CA GLY A 59 -18.05 10.86 9.40
C GLY A 59 -18.42 12.33 9.20
N PRO A 60 -18.80 13.06 10.28
CA PRO A 60 -19.20 14.46 10.21
C PRO A 60 -18.10 15.36 9.66
N ARG A 61 -18.51 16.36 8.87
CA ARG A 61 -17.63 17.35 8.29
C ARG A 61 -17.15 18.33 9.37
N LEU A 62 -15.83 18.48 9.52
CA LEU A 62 -15.21 19.45 10.43
C LEU A 62 -14.93 20.78 9.73
N LEU A 63 -14.30 20.70 8.56
CA LEU A 63 -13.94 21.85 7.74
C LEU A 63 -14.28 21.57 6.28
N SER A 64 -14.67 22.61 5.54
CA SER A 64 -14.82 22.49 4.09
C SER A 64 -14.52 23.81 3.40
N HIS A 65 -14.03 23.71 2.19
CA HIS A 65 -13.77 24.83 1.29
C HIS A 65 -14.23 24.47 -0.12
N GLU A 66 -14.87 25.39 -0.80
CA GLU A 66 -15.31 25.20 -2.19
C GLU A 66 -14.32 25.88 -3.14
N TRP A 67 -13.80 25.12 -4.09
CA TRP A 67 -12.91 25.64 -5.11
C TRP A 67 -13.10 24.87 -6.41
N GLY A 68 -13.17 25.61 -7.55
CA GLY A 68 -13.30 25.01 -8.86
C GLY A 68 -14.53 24.09 -9.04
N GLY A 69 -15.65 24.43 -8.37
CA GLY A 69 -16.90 23.66 -8.41
C GLY A 69 -16.85 22.34 -7.64
N THR A 70 -15.83 22.13 -6.80
CA THR A 70 -15.72 20.96 -5.92
C THR A 70 -15.60 21.40 -4.48
N ARG A 71 -16.33 20.74 -3.58
CA ARG A 71 -16.17 20.90 -2.15
C ARG A 71 -15.07 19.99 -1.62
N TYR A 72 -14.03 20.58 -1.06
CA TYR A 72 -12.96 19.88 -0.36
C TYR A 72 -13.30 19.85 1.13
N SER A 73 -13.37 18.64 1.73
CA SER A 73 -13.80 18.47 3.11
C SER A 73 -12.79 17.68 3.94
N LEU A 74 -12.62 18.11 5.19
CA LEU A 74 -11.95 17.32 6.22
C LEU A 74 -13.03 16.80 7.18
N LYS A 75 -13.09 15.48 7.37
CA LYS A 75 -14.07 14.80 8.22
C LYS A 75 -13.46 14.34 9.54
N LEU A 76 -14.32 14.06 10.53
CA LEU A 76 -13.92 13.83 11.93
C LEU A 76 -12.95 12.64 12.11
N PHE A 77 -13.22 11.53 11.44
CA PHE A 77 -12.39 10.34 11.56
C PHE A 77 -11.33 10.38 10.47
N PRO A 78 -10.03 10.46 10.81
CA PRO A 78 -8.94 10.57 9.84
C PRO A 78 -8.63 9.20 9.19
N ILE A 79 -9.66 8.49 8.77
CA ILE A 79 -9.58 7.17 8.17
C ILE A 79 -10.30 7.23 6.84
N GLY A 80 -9.57 6.92 5.74
CA GLY A 80 -10.15 6.88 4.42
C GLY A 80 -10.35 8.25 3.79
N GLY A 81 -11.22 8.28 2.78
CA GLY A 81 -11.62 9.44 2.01
C GLY A 81 -12.80 9.10 1.12
N SER A 82 -13.28 10.05 0.33
CA SER A 82 -14.30 9.81 -0.69
C SER A 82 -14.23 10.85 -1.80
N CYS A 83 -14.56 10.42 -3.01
CA CYS A 83 -14.72 11.26 -4.18
C CYS A 83 -16.16 11.08 -4.70
N ALA A 84 -17.05 12.01 -4.36
CA ALA A 84 -18.45 11.96 -4.79
C ALA A 84 -18.61 12.68 -6.13
N MET A 85 -19.10 12.00 -7.14
CA MET A 85 -19.36 12.53 -8.48
C MET A 85 -20.86 12.78 -8.68
N ALA A 86 -21.19 13.79 -9.47
CA ALA A 86 -22.58 14.08 -9.80
C ALA A 86 -23.18 12.91 -10.61
N GLY A 87 -24.37 12.46 -10.24
CA GLY A 87 -25.11 11.41 -10.94
C GLY A 87 -24.55 9.99 -10.78
N GLU A 88 -23.64 9.76 -9.83
CA GLU A 88 -23.06 8.42 -9.60
C GLU A 88 -24.09 7.47 -8.97
N ASP A 89 -24.83 7.96 -7.97
CA ASP A 89 -25.81 7.19 -7.19
C ASP A 89 -27.27 7.39 -7.69
N MET A 90 -27.49 8.16 -8.74
CA MET A 90 -28.80 8.49 -9.26
C MET A 90 -28.87 8.28 -10.78
N GLU A 91 -30.06 8.00 -11.32
CA GLU A 91 -30.29 7.98 -12.77
C GLU A 91 -30.37 9.43 -13.33
N ASP A 92 -29.32 10.21 -13.10
CA ASP A 92 -29.19 11.56 -13.63
C ASP A 92 -28.23 11.54 -14.85
N ASN A 93 -28.80 11.83 -16.02
CA ASN A 93 -28.09 11.94 -17.28
C ASN A 93 -27.86 13.40 -17.72
N SER A 94 -27.97 14.36 -16.80
CA SER A 94 -27.67 15.76 -17.07
C SER A 94 -26.21 15.94 -17.52
N PRO A 95 -25.92 16.93 -18.36
CA PRO A 95 -24.54 17.20 -18.79
C PRO A 95 -23.57 17.38 -17.62
N GLY A 96 -22.43 16.71 -17.66
CA GLY A 96 -21.42 16.77 -16.59
C GLY A 96 -21.60 15.76 -15.46
N THR A 97 -22.62 14.89 -15.53
CA THR A 97 -22.78 13.78 -14.57
C THR A 97 -21.97 12.55 -14.99
N PHE A 98 -21.68 11.67 -14.04
CA PHE A 98 -20.98 10.41 -14.31
C PHE A 98 -21.73 9.56 -15.33
N ASN A 99 -23.07 9.46 -15.21
CA ASN A 99 -23.89 8.66 -16.10
C ASN A 99 -24.00 9.22 -17.51
N SER A 100 -23.89 10.56 -17.70
CA SER A 100 -23.89 11.20 -19.01
C SER A 100 -22.55 11.07 -19.75
N ALA A 101 -21.49 10.69 -19.05
CA ALA A 101 -20.16 10.55 -19.62
C ALA A 101 -20.08 9.30 -20.52
N SER A 102 -19.17 9.33 -21.50
CA SER A 102 -18.95 8.18 -22.38
C SER A 102 -18.52 6.94 -21.59
N VAL A 103 -18.79 5.75 -22.13
CA VAL A 103 -18.40 4.48 -21.50
C VAL A 103 -16.89 4.45 -21.21
N TRP A 104 -16.05 4.93 -22.14
CA TRP A 104 -14.60 4.98 -21.96
C TRP A 104 -14.17 5.95 -20.86
N SER A 105 -14.85 7.10 -20.76
CA SER A 105 -14.64 8.05 -19.66
C SER A 105 -14.95 7.41 -18.31
N ARG A 106 -16.09 6.73 -18.20
CA ARG A 106 -16.49 6.01 -16.96
C ARG A 106 -15.49 4.92 -16.60
N ILE A 107 -15.09 4.09 -17.57
CA ILE A 107 -14.07 3.05 -17.35
C ILE A 107 -12.76 3.68 -16.88
N SER A 108 -12.31 4.77 -17.50
CA SER A 108 -11.06 5.44 -17.12
C SER A 108 -11.11 5.97 -15.68
N VAL A 109 -12.23 6.55 -15.27
CA VAL A 109 -12.44 7.04 -13.90
C VAL A 109 -12.41 5.88 -12.91
N VAL A 110 -13.17 4.80 -13.15
CA VAL A 110 -13.23 3.63 -12.26
C VAL A 110 -11.85 2.95 -12.15
N ALA A 111 -11.14 2.81 -13.27
CA ALA A 111 -9.82 2.18 -13.28
C ALA A 111 -8.73 3.06 -12.64
N ALA A 112 -8.91 4.38 -12.61
CA ALA A 112 -7.91 5.31 -12.09
C ALA A 112 -7.59 5.06 -10.61
N GLY A 113 -8.57 4.75 -9.77
CA GLY A 113 -8.35 4.45 -8.34
C GLY A 113 -7.32 3.33 -8.14
N PRO A 114 -7.59 2.11 -8.61
CA PRO A 114 -6.62 1.01 -8.53
C PRO A 114 -5.27 1.32 -9.19
N ILE A 115 -5.26 1.99 -10.36
CA ILE A 115 -4.02 2.35 -11.07
C ILE A 115 -3.15 3.26 -10.20
N PHE A 116 -3.73 4.25 -9.52
CA PHE A 116 -2.99 5.14 -8.63
C PHE A 116 -2.39 4.39 -7.43
N ASN A 117 -3.07 3.38 -6.92
CA ASN A 117 -2.50 2.51 -5.89
C ASN A 117 -1.33 1.67 -6.41
N PHE A 118 -1.38 1.17 -7.64
CA PHE A 118 -0.24 0.51 -8.27
C PHE A 118 0.95 1.47 -8.46
N ILE A 119 0.70 2.71 -8.89
CA ILE A 119 1.73 3.75 -9.01
C ILE A 119 2.36 4.03 -7.63
N LEU A 120 1.54 4.20 -6.59
CA LEU A 120 2.02 4.38 -5.22
C LEU A 120 2.90 3.21 -4.77
N ALA A 121 2.43 1.96 -4.97
CA ALA A 121 3.19 0.77 -4.61
C ALA A 121 4.53 0.69 -5.37
N PHE A 122 4.55 1.04 -6.65
CA PHE A 122 5.76 1.07 -7.47
C PHE A 122 6.76 2.12 -6.97
N VAL A 123 6.30 3.35 -6.71
CA VAL A 123 7.15 4.43 -6.17
C VAL A 123 7.73 4.06 -4.80
N LEU A 124 6.89 3.53 -3.91
CA LEU A 124 7.34 3.07 -2.60
C LEU A 124 8.35 1.91 -2.70
N SER A 125 8.14 0.98 -3.65
CA SER A 125 9.08 -0.13 -3.88
C SER A 125 10.44 0.37 -4.34
N ILE A 126 10.50 1.34 -5.25
CA ILE A 126 11.75 1.97 -5.69
C ILE A 126 12.45 2.64 -4.50
N PHE A 127 11.69 3.39 -3.69
CA PHE A 127 12.24 4.07 -2.51
C PHE A 127 12.79 3.07 -1.48
N ILE A 128 12.05 2.01 -1.17
CA ILE A 128 12.46 0.97 -0.21
C ILE A 128 13.70 0.22 -0.71
N ILE A 129 13.70 -0.20 -1.98
CA ILE A 129 14.84 -0.92 -2.57
C ILE A 129 16.07 0.00 -2.63
N GLY A 130 15.88 1.28 -2.95
CA GLY A 130 16.96 2.25 -3.03
C GLY A 130 17.58 2.61 -1.68
N THR A 131 16.80 2.55 -0.58
CA THR A 131 17.27 2.92 0.77
C THR A 131 17.71 1.72 1.61
N ILE A 132 16.97 0.63 1.55
CA ILE A 132 17.19 -0.56 2.40
C ILE A 132 17.96 -1.65 1.65
N GLY A 133 17.90 -1.63 0.31
CA GLY A 133 18.42 -2.69 -0.54
C GLY A 133 17.40 -3.81 -0.75
N TYR A 134 17.87 -4.93 -1.28
CA TYR A 134 17.07 -6.14 -1.51
C TYR A 134 17.80 -7.37 -0.96
N ASP A 135 17.06 -8.45 -0.71
CA ASP A 135 17.62 -9.70 -0.21
C ASP A 135 18.45 -10.38 -1.31
N GLU A 136 19.76 -10.14 -1.30
CA GLU A 136 20.70 -10.80 -2.20
C GLU A 136 20.85 -12.29 -1.85
N PRO A 137 20.99 -13.16 -2.86
CA PRO A 137 21.20 -14.60 -2.65
C PRO A 137 22.66 -14.90 -2.25
N ILE A 138 23.12 -14.33 -1.14
CA ILE A 138 24.49 -14.48 -0.61
C ILE A 138 24.46 -15.48 0.54
N ILE A 139 25.42 -16.42 0.52
CA ILE A 139 25.67 -17.37 1.60
C ILE A 139 26.26 -16.62 2.79
N ARG A 140 25.56 -16.59 3.90
CA ARG A 140 26.00 -15.90 5.13
C ARG A 140 26.94 -16.75 5.99
N GLY A 141 26.90 -18.07 5.81
CA GLY A 141 27.74 -19.04 6.50
C GLY A 141 27.48 -20.46 6.04
N VAL A 142 28.44 -21.33 6.24
CA VAL A 142 28.35 -22.75 5.95
C VAL A 142 28.57 -23.49 7.28
N MET A 143 27.72 -24.48 7.56
CA MET A 143 27.83 -25.30 8.75
C MET A 143 28.85 -26.42 8.53
N ASP A 144 29.70 -26.63 9.52
CA ASP A 144 30.71 -27.68 9.47
C ASP A 144 30.07 -29.09 9.44
N GLY A 145 30.64 -29.99 8.61
CA GLY A 145 30.14 -31.36 8.47
C GLY A 145 28.88 -31.51 7.60
N TYR A 146 28.46 -30.47 6.90
CA TYR A 146 27.32 -30.51 5.98
C TYR A 146 27.78 -30.52 4.50
N PRO A 147 26.94 -31.05 3.59
CA PRO A 147 27.30 -31.18 2.16
C PRO A 147 27.73 -29.87 1.47
N ALA A 148 27.23 -28.73 1.98
CA ALA A 148 27.62 -27.43 1.47
C ALA A 148 29.10 -27.09 1.70
N GLN A 149 29.68 -27.54 2.82
CA GLN A 149 31.11 -27.41 3.12
C GLN A 149 31.94 -28.35 2.19
N GLU A 150 31.49 -29.58 2.03
CA GLU A 150 32.15 -30.55 1.15
C GLU A 150 32.14 -30.12 -0.32
N ALA A 151 31.06 -29.39 -0.73
CA ALA A 151 30.97 -28.79 -2.05
C ALA A 151 31.84 -27.53 -2.23
N GLY A 152 32.54 -27.09 -1.17
CA GLY A 152 33.44 -25.93 -1.20
C GLY A 152 32.76 -24.56 -1.16
N LEU A 153 31.47 -24.50 -0.77
CA LEU A 153 30.77 -23.22 -0.61
C LEU A 153 31.34 -22.45 0.59
N GLN A 154 31.43 -21.12 0.45
CA GLN A 154 31.97 -20.23 1.46
C GLN A 154 30.99 -19.10 1.79
N ALA A 155 31.16 -18.51 2.98
CA ALA A 155 30.47 -17.29 3.34
C ALA A 155 30.89 -16.15 2.39
N GLY A 156 29.93 -15.44 1.82
CA GLY A 156 30.13 -14.41 0.81
C GLY A 156 29.85 -14.87 -0.62
N ASP A 157 29.74 -16.18 -0.89
CA ASP A 157 29.38 -16.68 -2.21
C ASP A 157 27.97 -16.26 -2.60
N ARG A 158 27.80 -15.85 -3.87
CA ARG A 158 26.51 -15.50 -4.44
C ARG A 158 25.96 -16.63 -5.31
N ILE A 159 24.78 -17.12 -4.97
CA ILE A 159 24.09 -18.13 -5.76
C ILE A 159 23.46 -17.47 -6.99
N ILE A 160 24.03 -17.73 -8.17
CA ILE A 160 23.56 -17.13 -9.43
C ILE A 160 22.61 -18.04 -10.20
N ARG A 161 22.71 -19.37 -9.98
CA ARG A 161 21.84 -20.37 -10.61
C ARG A 161 21.62 -21.57 -9.69
N MET A 162 20.44 -22.17 -9.80
CA MET A 162 20.09 -23.43 -9.15
C MET A 162 19.28 -24.29 -10.11
N ASN A 163 19.76 -25.49 -10.41
CA ASN A 163 19.17 -26.41 -11.39
C ASN A 163 18.84 -25.74 -12.75
N GLY A 164 19.81 -24.95 -13.27
CA GLY A 164 19.67 -24.24 -14.55
C GLY A 164 18.85 -22.96 -14.49
N LYS A 165 18.05 -22.75 -13.44
CA LYS A 165 17.24 -21.52 -13.24
C LYS A 165 18.10 -20.40 -12.65
N LYS A 166 18.01 -19.20 -13.23
CA LYS A 166 18.67 -17.99 -12.69
C LYS A 166 18.03 -17.58 -11.37
N ILE A 167 18.85 -17.31 -10.36
CA ILE A 167 18.45 -16.83 -9.05
C ILE A 167 18.77 -15.33 -8.93
N MET A 168 17.80 -14.54 -8.57
CA MET A 168 17.94 -13.09 -8.37
C MET A 168 17.77 -12.70 -6.90
N PHE A 169 16.91 -13.40 -6.14
CA PHE A 169 16.56 -13.09 -4.76
C PHE A 169 16.76 -14.30 -3.85
N TYR A 170 17.15 -14.08 -2.61
CA TYR A 170 17.27 -15.16 -1.60
C TYR A 170 15.98 -15.97 -1.43
N ARG A 171 14.82 -15.32 -1.51
CA ARG A 171 13.51 -15.97 -1.37
C ARG A 171 13.27 -17.07 -2.43
N GLU A 172 13.86 -16.95 -3.61
CA GLU A 172 13.75 -17.98 -4.66
C GLU A 172 14.44 -19.29 -4.25
N ILE A 173 15.57 -19.20 -3.51
CA ILE A 173 16.28 -20.35 -2.95
C ILE A 173 15.41 -21.04 -1.89
N SER A 174 14.84 -20.26 -0.98
CA SER A 174 13.98 -20.77 0.08
C SER A 174 12.74 -21.47 -0.48
N ASN A 175 12.08 -20.85 -1.47
CA ASN A 175 10.92 -21.45 -2.14
C ASN A 175 11.30 -22.74 -2.87
N TYR A 176 12.44 -22.74 -3.56
CA TYR A 176 12.89 -23.95 -4.28
C TYR A 176 13.12 -25.12 -3.32
N GLY A 177 13.77 -24.89 -2.16
CA GLY A 177 13.98 -25.91 -1.14
C GLY A 177 12.69 -26.47 -0.54
N MET A 178 11.63 -25.64 -0.42
CA MET A 178 10.33 -26.11 0.09
C MET A 178 9.57 -27.03 -0.90
N PHE A 179 9.76 -26.84 -2.20
CA PHE A 179 9.00 -27.59 -3.22
C PHE A 179 9.77 -28.76 -3.84
N HIS A 180 11.07 -28.92 -3.53
CA HIS A 180 11.94 -29.94 -4.13
C HIS A 180 12.79 -30.71 -3.10
N SER A 181 12.34 -30.71 -1.84
CA SER A 181 12.95 -31.52 -0.76
C SER A 181 12.43 -32.94 -0.76
#